data_d003705c486ff46548a39461cb9b1b51
#
_entry.id   d003705c486ff46548a39461cb9b1b51
#
_cell.length_a   1.000
_cell.length_b   1.000
_cell.length_c   1.000
_cell.angle_alpha   90.00
_cell.angle_beta   90.00
_cell.angle_gamma   90.00
#
_symmetry.space_group_name_H-M   'P 1'
#
loop_
_entity.id
_entity.type
_entity.pdbx_description
1 polymer ?
#
loop_
_entity_poly.entity_id
_entity_poly.type
_entity_poly.pdbx_seq_one_letter_code
_entity_poly.pdbx_strand_id
1 'polypeptide(L)'
;MKYRRCGRSGVLLPEISLGLWHNFGGGDDRAQNAAIIGRAMELGICHFDLADNYGPPPGSAEERFGSLLKHEFAGHRDEMFIATKAGHLMWPGPYGDWGSRKHLISGLDQSLRRLQLDYVDVFYHHRPEDRKSVV
;
A
#
# COMPACT_ATOMS: atom_id res chain seq x y z
N MET A 1 -5.74 14.57 -15.52
CA MET A 1 -4.49 13.84 -15.20
C MET A 1 -3.88 13.28 -16.48
N LYS A 2 -2.55 13.29 -16.59
CA LYS A 2 -1.84 12.57 -17.65
C LYS A 2 -1.42 11.20 -17.15
N TYR A 3 -1.38 10.20 -18.04
CA TYR A 3 -1.00 8.84 -17.73
C TYR A 3 0.18 8.40 -18.60
N ARG A 4 1.07 7.59 -18.05
CA ARG A 4 2.24 7.04 -18.74
C ARG A 4 2.24 5.52 -18.68
N ARG A 5 2.73 4.89 -19.74
CA ARG A 5 2.92 3.44 -19.77
C ARG A 5 4.01 3.01 -18.80
N CYS A 6 3.69 2.01 -17.99
CA CYS A 6 4.66 1.33 -17.13
C CYS A 6 5.37 0.23 -17.92
N GLY A 7 6.41 0.60 -18.65
CA GLY A 7 7.18 -0.32 -19.47
C GLY A 7 6.32 -1.12 -20.46
N ARG A 8 6.42 -2.45 -20.40
CA ARG A 8 5.67 -3.40 -21.26
C ARG A 8 4.51 -4.09 -20.54
N SER A 9 4.18 -3.66 -19.33
CA SER A 9 3.15 -4.31 -18.49
C SER A 9 1.71 -4.14 -18.99
N GLY A 10 1.48 -3.22 -19.93
CA GLY A 10 0.13 -2.83 -20.35
C GLY A 10 -0.52 -1.80 -19.42
N VAL A 11 0.04 -1.57 -18.24
CA VAL A 11 -0.47 -0.63 -17.23
C VAL A 11 -0.20 0.81 -17.64
N LEU A 12 -1.18 1.68 -17.40
CA LEU A 12 -1.06 3.13 -17.47
C LEU A 12 -1.12 3.69 -16.05
N LEU A 13 -0.07 4.37 -15.63
CA LEU A 13 0.00 5.02 -14.32
C LEU A 13 -0.21 6.52 -14.45
N PRO A 14 -0.92 7.17 -13.52
CA PRO A 14 -0.96 8.63 -13.46
C PRO A 14 0.45 9.17 -13.17
N GLU A 15 0.74 10.38 -13.65
CA GLU A 15 2.04 11.01 -13.39
C GLU A 15 2.28 11.36 -11.91
N ILE A 16 1.22 11.36 -11.11
CA ILE A 16 1.24 11.63 -9.67
C ILE A 16 0.57 10.45 -8.96
N SER A 17 1.17 9.97 -7.88
CA SER A 17 0.58 9.01 -6.94
C SER A 17 0.34 9.66 -5.59
N LEU A 18 -0.65 9.16 -4.86
CA LEU A 18 -0.92 9.58 -3.48
C LEU A 18 -0.20 8.63 -2.51
N GLY A 19 0.81 9.15 -1.80
CA GLY A 19 1.48 8.42 -0.72
C GLY A 19 0.68 8.50 0.58
N LEU A 20 0.48 7.35 1.23
CA LEU A 20 -0.34 7.22 2.43
C LEU A 20 0.52 6.97 3.69
N TRP A 21 1.71 7.55 3.74
CA TRP A 21 2.56 7.41 4.91
C TRP A 21 2.15 8.34 6.04
N HIS A 22 2.17 9.66 5.79
CA HIS A 22 1.79 10.65 6.79
C HIS A 22 0.29 10.95 6.71
N ASN A 23 -0.32 11.26 7.88
CA ASN A 23 -1.72 11.66 8.02
C ASN A 23 -2.74 10.56 7.67
N PHE A 24 -2.32 9.30 7.59
CA PHE A 24 -3.19 8.14 7.38
C PHE A 24 -3.05 7.08 8.47
N GLY A 25 -2.40 7.42 9.59
CA GLY A 25 -2.22 6.53 10.72
C GLY A 25 -3.48 6.35 11.57
N GLY A 26 -3.35 5.54 12.64
CA GLY A 26 -4.47 5.18 13.50
C GLY A 26 -5.12 6.35 14.24
N GLY A 27 -4.35 7.40 14.54
CA GLY A 27 -4.83 8.60 15.24
C GLY A 27 -5.35 9.72 14.33
N ASP A 28 -5.24 9.58 13.02
CA ASP A 28 -5.62 10.63 12.08
C ASP A 28 -7.14 10.68 11.80
N ASP A 29 -7.62 11.84 11.35
CA ASP A 29 -9.04 12.03 11.07
C ASP A 29 -9.48 11.21 9.85
N ARG A 30 -10.41 10.29 10.09
CA ARG A 30 -10.98 9.41 9.06
C ARG A 30 -11.73 10.18 7.96
N ALA A 31 -12.50 11.21 8.34
CA ALA A 31 -13.27 11.99 7.38
C ALA A 31 -12.35 12.79 6.45
N GLN A 32 -11.27 13.32 7.00
CA GLN A 32 -10.24 14.00 6.22
C GLN A 32 -9.53 13.01 5.27
N ASN A 33 -9.18 11.81 5.75
CA ASN A 33 -8.59 10.77 4.90
C ASN A 33 -9.51 10.41 3.72
N ALA A 34 -10.80 10.20 3.97
CA ALA A 34 -11.78 9.94 2.92
C ALA A 34 -11.88 11.10 1.91
N ALA A 35 -11.90 12.34 2.39
CA ALA A 35 -11.96 13.52 1.55
C ALA A 35 -10.70 13.65 0.64
N ILE A 36 -9.50 13.37 1.18
CA ILE A 36 -8.25 13.41 0.42
C ILE A 36 -8.26 12.34 -0.69
N ILE A 37 -8.63 11.10 -0.36
CA ILE A 37 -8.71 9.99 -1.34
C ILE A 37 -9.75 10.32 -2.42
N GLY A 38 -10.95 10.73 -2.03
CA GLY A 38 -12.01 11.10 -2.96
C GLY A 38 -11.56 12.22 -3.91
N ARG A 39 -10.92 13.26 -3.37
CA ARG A 39 -10.37 14.35 -4.19
C ARG A 39 -9.27 13.88 -5.14
N ALA A 40 -8.41 12.97 -4.70
CA ALA A 40 -7.39 12.37 -5.55
C ALA A 40 -8.04 11.65 -6.76
N MET A 41 -9.05 10.81 -6.50
CA MET A 41 -9.77 10.09 -7.55
C MET A 41 -10.47 11.03 -8.54
N GLU A 42 -11.15 12.08 -8.07
CA GLU A 42 -11.77 13.11 -8.92
C GLU A 42 -10.75 13.78 -9.86
N LEU A 43 -9.51 13.94 -9.41
CA LEU A 43 -8.42 14.51 -10.20
C LEU A 43 -7.74 13.48 -11.10
N GLY A 44 -8.14 12.22 -11.06
CA GLY A 44 -7.55 11.11 -11.81
C GLY A 44 -6.26 10.56 -11.19
N ILE A 45 -5.99 10.86 -9.90
CA ILE A 45 -4.91 10.25 -9.13
C ILE A 45 -5.45 8.92 -8.60
N CYS A 46 -5.24 7.85 -9.34
CA CYS A 46 -5.73 6.52 -9.00
C CYS A 46 -4.66 5.57 -8.46
N HIS A 47 -3.39 6.02 -8.35
CA HIS A 47 -2.30 5.24 -7.78
C HIS A 47 -2.08 5.62 -6.31
N PHE A 48 -2.28 4.65 -5.42
CA PHE A 48 -2.16 4.78 -3.97
C PHE A 48 -0.97 3.97 -3.48
N ASP A 49 -0.03 4.63 -2.79
CA ASP A 49 1.24 4.05 -2.37
C ASP A 49 1.28 3.86 -0.85
N LEU A 50 1.23 2.59 -0.42
CA LEU A 50 1.29 2.16 0.98
C LEU A 50 2.57 1.37 1.28
N ALA A 51 2.72 0.96 2.53
CA ALA A 51 3.66 -0.05 3.01
C ALA A 51 3.14 -0.65 4.32
N ASP A 52 3.61 -1.87 4.62
CA ASP A 52 3.24 -2.61 5.83
C ASP A 52 3.53 -1.83 7.12
N ASN A 53 4.61 -1.02 7.13
CA ASN A 53 5.04 -0.26 8.30
C ASN A 53 4.49 1.18 8.36
N TYR A 54 3.66 1.61 7.39
CA TYR A 54 3.10 2.97 7.41
C TYR A 54 2.07 3.16 8.52
N GLY A 55 2.09 4.35 9.12
CA GLY A 55 1.28 4.73 10.26
C GLY A 55 1.71 6.08 10.81
N PRO A 56 1.85 6.26 12.13
CA PRO A 56 1.87 5.29 13.24
C PRO A 56 0.49 4.81 13.70
N PRO A 57 0.42 3.66 14.37
CA PRO A 57 1.45 2.62 14.48
C PRO A 57 1.65 1.86 13.16
N PRO A 58 2.74 1.05 13.01
CA PRO A 58 2.95 0.24 11.81
C PRO A 58 1.72 -0.60 11.45
N GLY A 59 1.32 -0.58 10.16
CA GLY A 59 0.12 -1.26 9.67
C GLY A 59 -1.15 -0.42 9.69
N SER A 60 -1.22 0.64 10.49
CA SER A 60 -2.44 1.42 10.65
C SER A 60 -2.87 2.19 9.40
N ALA A 61 -1.93 2.56 8.53
CA ALA A 61 -2.27 3.19 7.26
C ALA A 61 -2.99 2.20 6.32
N GLU A 62 -2.54 0.95 6.25
CA GLU A 62 -3.24 -0.10 5.50
C GLU A 62 -4.62 -0.42 6.09
N GLU A 63 -4.74 -0.51 7.42
CA GLU A 63 -6.03 -0.71 8.10
C GLU A 63 -7.00 0.43 7.80
N ARG A 64 -6.52 1.67 7.87
CA ARG A 64 -7.30 2.87 7.55
C ARG A 64 -7.78 2.83 6.11
N PHE A 65 -6.87 2.61 5.18
CA PHE A 65 -7.20 2.58 3.75
C PHE A 65 -8.16 1.43 3.42
N GLY A 66 -7.92 0.23 3.95
CA GLY A 66 -8.79 -0.93 3.78
C GLY A 66 -10.21 -0.68 4.30
N SER A 67 -10.32 -0.04 5.48
CA SER A 67 -11.62 0.36 6.01
C SER A 67 -12.34 1.38 5.12
N LEU A 68 -11.61 2.34 4.55
CA LEU A 68 -12.18 3.33 3.62
C LEU A 68 -12.64 2.67 2.31
N LEU A 69 -11.84 1.75 1.77
CA LEU A 69 -12.21 0.97 0.58
C LEU A 69 -13.52 0.21 0.78
N LYS A 70 -13.69 -0.40 1.94
CA LYS A 70 -14.87 -1.21 2.24
C LYS A 70 -16.15 -0.38 2.40
N HIS A 71 -16.04 0.82 2.90
CA HIS A 71 -17.20 1.63 3.28
C HIS A 71 -17.44 2.82 2.33
N GLU A 72 -16.48 3.74 2.26
CA GLU A 72 -16.65 4.97 1.49
C GLU A 72 -16.40 4.78 -0.01
N PHE A 73 -15.53 3.85 -0.37
CA PHE A 73 -15.16 3.58 -1.77
C PHE A 73 -15.53 2.17 -2.24
N ALA A 74 -16.58 1.60 -1.66
CA ALA A 74 -17.08 0.29 -2.06
C ALA A 74 -17.43 0.27 -3.56
N GLY A 75 -16.91 -0.72 -4.29
CA GLY A 75 -17.10 -0.84 -5.74
C GLY A 75 -16.08 -0.09 -6.60
N HIS A 76 -15.18 0.71 -6.02
CA HIS A 76 -14.16 1.46 -6.78
C HIS A 76 -12.79 0.77 -6.85
N ARG A 77 -12.66 -0.47 -6.34
CA ARG A 77 -11.37 -1.20 -6.33
C ARG A 77 -10.72 -1.29 -7.71
N ASP A 78 -11.49 -1.57 -8.73
CA ASP A 78 -10.98 -1.75 -10.10
C ASP A 78 -10.55 -0.44 -10.78
N GLU A 79 -10.94 0.70 -10.22
CA GLU A 79 -10.49 2.02 -10.66
C GLU A 79 -9.17 2.45 -10.00
N MET A 80 -8.71 1.71 -9.00
CA MET A 80 -7.54 2.03 -8.18
C MET A 80 -6.38 1.12 -8.51
N PHE A 81 -5.19 1.70 -8.55
CA PHE A 81 -3.91 1.00 -8.63
C PHE A 81 -3.24 1.08 -7.25
N ILE A 82 -3.24 -0.03 -6.52
CA ILE A 82 -2.82 -0.08 -5.12
C ILE A 82 -1.47 -0.77 -5.00
N ALA A 83 -0.49 -0.07 -4.43
CA ALA A 83 0.83 -0.58 -4.14
C ALA A 83 1.05 -0.70 -2.63
N THR A 84 1.68 -1.79 -2.19
CA THR A 84 2.22 -1.89 -0.83
C THR A 84 3.61 -2.50 -0.84
N LYS A 85 4.29 -2.51 0.32
CA LYS A 85 5.69 -2.87 0.44
C LYS A 85 5.91 -3.63 1.75
N ALA A 86 6.89 -4.54 1.76
CA ALA A 86 7.41 -5.13 3.00
C ALA A 86 8.95 -5.07 3.02
N GLY A 87 9.53 -5.12 4.21
CA GLY A 87 10.98 -5.09 4.40
C GLY A 87 11.43 -4.31 5.63
N HIS A 88 10.51 -3.77 6.40
CA HIS A 88 10.76 -3.15 7.71
C HIS A 88 10.32 -4.08 8.84
N LEU A 89 10.80 -3.77 10.07
CA LEU A 89 10.44 -4.52 11.27
C LEU A 89 8.94 -4.42 11.54
N MET A 90 8.26 -5.55 11.49
CA MET A 90 6.82 -5.66 11.74
C MET A 90 6.47 -6.52 12.95
N TRP A 91 7.34 -7.47 13.31
CA TRP A 91 7.17 -8.31 14.52
C TRP A 91 8.54 -8.75 15.08
N PRO A 92 8.62 -9.08 16.37
CA PRO A 92 9.89 -9.50 16.98
C PRO A 92 10.35 -10.87 16.46
N GLY A 93 11.66 -11.08 16.49
CA GLY A 93 12.28 -12.35 16.12
C GLY A 93 12.94 -12.32 14.73
N PRO A 94 13.56 -13.44 14.33
CA PRO A 94 14.48 -13.46 13.19
C PRO A 94 13.79 -13.35 11.82
N TYR A 95 12.47 -13.42 11.78
CA TYR A 95 11.70 -13.40 10.54
C TYR A 95 10.81 -12.18 10.38
N GLY A 96 10.88 -11.23 11.31
CA GLY A 96 10.00 -10.06 11.35
C GLY A 96 10.54 -8.81 10.67
N ASP A 97 11.73 -8.86 10.08
CA ASP A 97 12.40 -7.73 9.45
C ASP A 97 13.15 -8.17 8.18
N TRP A 98 13.56 -7.20 7.38
CA TRP A 98 14.30 -7.37 6.13
C TRP A 98 13.56 -8.09 5.01
N GLY A 99 14.29 -8.56 3.99
CA GLY A 99 13.71 -8.99 2.71
C GLY A 99 13.77 -10.50 2.45
N SER A 100 13.81 -11.34 3.51
CA SER A 100 13.72 -12.78 3.28
C SER A 100 12.40 -13.15 2.58
N ARG A 101 12.42 -14.18 1.72
CA ARG A 101 11.21 -14.69 1.09
C ARG A 101 10.11 -14.99 2.11
N LYS A 102 10.50 -15.55 3.27
CA LYS A 102 9.56 -15.81 4.38
C LYS A 102 8.91 -14.53 4.89
N HIS A 103 9.70 -13.47 5.14
CA HIS A 103 9.19 -12.19 5.60
C HIS A 103 8.27 -11.53 4.57
N LEU A 104 8.69 -11.50 3.30
CA LEU A 104 7.92 -10.88 2.22
C LEU A 104 6.56 -11.56 2.01
N ILE A 105 6.49 -12.90 2.02
CA ILE A 105 5.23 -13.63 1.88
C ILE A 105 4.33 -13.35 3.09
N SER A 106 4.86 -13.51 4.31
CA SER A 106 4.09 -13.25 5.54
C SER A 106 3.66 -11.79 5.65
N GLY A 107 4.51 -10.86 5.23
CA GLY A 107 4.21 -9.43 5.18
C GLY A 107 3.06 -9.11 4.21
N LEU A 108 3.10 -9.67 2.99
CA LEU A 108 2.03 -9.50 2.03
C LEU A 108 0.70 -10.05 2.54
N ASP A 109 0.69 -11.27 3.10
CA ASP A 109 -0.52 -11.87 3.67
C ASP A 109 -1.13 -10.99 4.78
N GLN A 110 -0.29 -10.39 5.63
CA GLN A 110 -0.73 -9.46 6.67
C GLN A 110 -1.25 -8.14 6.08
N SER A 111 -0.58 -7.59 5.06
CA SER A 111 -1.01 -6.39 4.35
C SER A 111 -2.38 -6.59 3.70
N LEU A 112 -2.60 -7.70 3.01
CA LEU A 112 -3.90 -8.02 2.40
C LEU A 112 -5.03 -8.10 3.44
N ARG A 113 -4.77 -8.66 4.62
CA ARG A 113 -5.76 -8.69 5.72
C ARG A 113 -6.09 -7.28 6.23
N ARG A 114 -5.08 -6.41 6.45
CA ARG A 114 -5.28 -5.02 6.87
C ARG A 114 -6.02 -4.21 5.80
N LEU A 115 -5.63 -4.37 4.54
CA LEU A 115 -6.28 -3.74 3.40
C LEU A 115 -7.69 -4.28 3.11
N GLN A 116 -8.03 -5.47 3.62
CA GLN A 116 -9.27 -6.19 3.33
C GLN A 116 -9.43 -6.47 1.83
N LEU A 117 -8.34 -6.82 1.16
CA LEU A 117 -8.25 -7.07 -0.28
C LEU A 117 -7.72 -8.49 -0.55
N ASP A 118 -8.07 -9.03 -1.71
CA ASP A 118 -7.56 -10.31 -2.19
C ASP A 118 -6.23 -10.17 -2.94
N TYR A 119 -5.93 -8.96 -3.45
CA TYR A 119 -4.70 -8.66 -4.16
C TYR A 119 -4.34 -7.16 -4.08
N VAL A 120 -3.06 -6.87 -4.32
CA VAL A 120 -2.55 -5.53 -4.64
C VAL A 120 -1.99 -5.54 -6.06
N ASP A 121 -1.92 -4.37 -6.69
CA ASP A 121 -1.47 -4.26 -8.08
C ASP A 121 0.06 -4.28 -8.19
N VAL A 122 0.76 -3.80 -7.16
CA VAL A 122 2.22 -3.88 -7.02
C VAL A 122 2.60 -4.19 -5.58
N PHE A 123 3.54 -5.10 -5.43
CA PHE A 123 4.18 -5.39 -4.16
C PHE A 123 5.68 -5.11 -4.27
N TYR A 124 6.19 -4.21 -3.42
CA TYR A 124 7.59 -3.82 -3.42
C TYR A 124 8.39 -4.50 -2.31
N HIS A 125 9.62 -4.85 -2.63
CA HIS A 125 10.66 -5.05 -1.62
C HIS A 125 11.16 -3.67 -1.15
N HIS A 126 10.78 -3.24 0.05
CA HIS A 126 10.97 -1.86 0.54
C HIS A 126 12.43 -1.49 0.79
N ARG A 127 13.25 -2.47 1.23
CA ARG A 127 14.68 -2.31 1.51
C ARG A 127 15.46 -3.48 0.93
N PRO A 128 15.72 -3.51 -0.38
CA PRO A 128 16.51 -4.59 -0.97
C PRO A 128 17.90 -4.60 -0.34
N GLU A 129 18.28 -5.76 0.19
CA GLU A 129 19.62 -6.01 0.71
C GLU A 129 20.59 -6.29 -0.43
N ASP A 130 21.86 -5.86 -0.25
CA ASP A 130 22.96 -6.18 -1.17
C ASP A 130 23.36 -7.67 -1.13
N ARG A 131 22.79 -8.41 -0.19
CA ARG A 131 22.96 -9.86 -0.10
C ARG A 131 21.92 -10.54 -0.99
N LYS A 132 22.39 -11.19 -2.02
CA LYS A 132 21.57 -12.11 -2.81
C LYS A 132 20.93 -13.11 -1.83
N SER A 133 19.64 -12.97 -1.60
CA SER A 133 18.90 -13.99 -0.89
C SER A 133 18.96 -15.25 -1.75
N VAL A 134 19.80 -16.18 -1.34
CA VAL A 134 19.82 -17.51 -1.92
C VAL A 134 18.52 -18.18 -1.49
N VAL A 135 17.67 -18.43 -2.44
CA VAL A 135 16.46 -19.25 -2.27
C VAL A 135 16.89 -20.70 -2.13
#